data_9ee9f61a1a02ba2e9c97e2083d70a88d
#
_entry.id   9ee9f61a1a02ba2e9c97e2083d70a88d
#
_cell.length_a   1.000
_cell.length_b   1.000
_cell.length_c   1.000
_cell.angle_alpha   90.00
_cell.angle_beta   90.00
_cell.angle_gamma   90.00
#
_symmetry.space_group_name_H-M   'P 1'
#
loop_
_entity.id
_entity.type
_entity.pdbx_description
1 polymer ?
#
loop_
_entity_poly.entity_id
_entity_poly.type
_entity_poly.pdbx_seq_one_letter_code
_entity_poly.pdbx_strand_id
1 'polypeptide(L)'
;MSEGASIDDAQPIVVRDDLDSLFRANYARLVRSLAVVCGHQETAADAVQEAFVKAHIHWRRIENFDDPVGWIRRVAINRLRDEHRRLGRKQRAVEQLQIEERQETVNWSNGSDVTGLLASLPRQQRLALALFYVEGLGIAELARTLRISEGAVKFHLHQGRDRLRLSHAAEQATL
;
A
#
# COMPACT_ATOMS: atom_id res chain seq x y z
N MET A 1 -65.38 -11.59 7.54
CA MET A 1 -64.19 -11.99 8.27
C MET A 1 -63.08 -12.09 7.25
N SER A 2 -62.28 -11.08 7.18
CA SER A 2 -61.09 -11.05 6.27
C SER A 2 -59.98 -10.44 7.08
N GLU A 3 -59.06 -11.30 7.50
CA GLU A 3 -57.85 -10.91 8.17
C GLU A 3 -56.91 -10.22 7.16
N GLY A 4 -56.69 -8.95 7.41
CA GLY A 4 -55.64 -8.18 6.75
C GLY A 4 -54.28 -8.57 7.33
N ALA A 5 -53.49 -9.32 6.56
CA ALA A 5 -52.10 -9.55 6.87
C ALA A 5 -51.33 -8.23 6.70
N SER A 6 -50.88 -7.67 7.81
CA SER A 6 -49.90 -6.55 7.83
C SER A 6 -48.57 -7.02 7.26
N ILE A 7 -48.27 -6.54 6.06
CA ILE A 7 -46.91 -6.61 5.48
C ILE A 7 -46.23 -5.30 5.88
N ASP A 8 -45.75 -5.24 7.10
CA ASP A 8 -44.83 -4.13 7.47
C ASP A 8 -43.86 -4.60 8.54
N ASP A 9 -42.93 -5.44 8.11
CA ASP A 9 -41.72 -5.70 8.87
C ASP A 9 -40.50 -5.76 7.89
N ALA A 10 -40.44 -4.72 7.04
CA ALA A 10 -39.24 -4.44 6.31
C ALA A 10 -38.22 -3.83 7.28
N GLN A 11 -37.49 -4.69 7.97
CA GLN A 11 -36.31 -4.25 8.69
C GLN A 11 -35.42 -3.48 7.72
N PRO A 12 -34.90 -2.29 8.11
CA PRO A 12 -33.96 -1.55 7.26
C PRO A 12 -32.80 -2.48 6.95
N ILE A 13 -32.57 -2.72 5.66
CA ILE A 13 -31.36 -3.39 5.19
C ILE A 13 -30.23 -2.47 5.61
N VAL A 14 -29.62 -2.76 6.76
CA VAL A 14 -28.33 -2.19 7.13
C VAL A 14 -27.39 -2.72 6.05
N VAL A 15 -27.12 -1.88 5.05
CA VAL A 15 -26.04 -2.13 4.07
C VAL A 15 -24.76 -2.13 4.89
N ARG A 16 -24.43 -3.29 5.44
CA ARG A 16 -23.08 -3.51 5.94
C ARG A 16 -22.21 -3.37 4.73
N ASP A 17 -21.20 -2.53 4.83
CA ASP A 17 -20.12 -2.50 3.85
C ASP A 17 -19.62 -3.94 3.71
N ASP A 18 -20.10 -4.62 2.69
CA ASP A 18 -19.66 -5.97 2.42
C ASP A 18 -18.24 -5.89 1.86
N LEU A 19 -17.50 -6.96 1.96
CA LEU A 19 -16.13 -7.03 1.49
C LEU A 19 -16.03 -6.67 -0.01
N ASP A 20 -17.06 -6.94 -0.80
CA ASP A 20 -17.11 -6.65 -2.22
C ASP A 20 -17.15 -5.13 -2.48
N SER A 21 -17.96 -4.40 -1.72
CA SER A 21 -17.99 -2.93 -1.76
C SER A 21 -16.65 -2.33 -1.38
N LEU A 22 -16.01 -2.83 -0.32
CA LEU A 22 -14.66 -2.40 0.08
C LEU A 22 -13.61 -2.71 -0.98
N PHE A 23 -13.71 -3.88 -1.62
CA PHE A 23 -12.82 -4.25 -2.72
C PHE A 23 -12.94 -3.25 -3.88
N ARG A 24 -14.16 -3.05 -4.40
CA ARG A 24 -14.41 -2.12 -5.52
C ARG A 24 -13.95 -0.70 -5.23
N ALA A 25 -14.18 -0.21 -4.02
CA ALA A 25 -13.83 1.15 -3.62
C ALA A 25 -12.31 1.36 -3.42
N ASN A 26 -11.58 0.33 -3.01
CA ASN A 26 -10.21 0.52 -2.51
C ASN A 26 -9.13 -0.21 -3.31
N TYR A 27 -9.46 -1.29 -4.05
CA TYR A 27 -8.47 -2.14 -4.72
C TYR A 27 -7.52 -1.35 -5.63
N ALA A 28 -8.06 -0.57 -6.57
CA ALA A 28 -7.24 0.17 -7.52
C ALA A 28 -6.34 1.23 -6.86
N ARG A 29 -6.82 1.86 -5.78
CA ARG A 29 -6.05 2.84 -5.02
C ARG A 29 -4.92 2.19 -4.24
N LEU A 30 -5.19 1.06 -3.58
CA LEU A 30 -4.17 0.28 -2.87
C LEU A 30 -3.09 -0.25 -3.82
N VAL A 31 -3.49 -0.77 -4.99
CA VAL A 31 -2.53 -1.24 -5.99
C VAL A 31 -1.64 -0.10 -6.47
N ARG A 32 -2.21 1.07 -6.81
CA ARG A 32 -1.42 2.22 -7.26
C ARG A 32 -0.42 2.69 -6.22
N SER A 33 -0.84 2.85 -4.97
CA SER A 33 0.05 3.32 -3.90
C SER A 33 1.18 2.32 -3.63
N LEU A 34 0.90 1.03 -3.62
CA LEU A 34 1.89 0.00 -3.36
C LEU A 34 2.78 -0.29 -4.57
N ALA A 35 2.30 -0.10 -5.80
CA ALA A 35 3.12 -0.16 -7.00
C ALA A 35 4.22 0.90 -6.98
N VAL A 36 3.91 2.12 -6.52
CA VAL A 36 4.92 3.17 -6.27
C VAL A 36 6.00 2.72 -5.29
N VAL A 37 5.66 1.87 -4.33
CA VAL A 37 6.62 1.41 -3.30
C VAL A 37 7.51 0.28 -3.80
N CYS A 38 6.93 -0.73 -4.46
CA CYS A 38 7.67 -1.91 -4.91
C CYS A 38 8.21 -1.79 -6.34
N GLY A 39 7.74 -0.81 -7.11
CA GLY A 39 8.19 -0.59 -8.49
C GLY A 39 7.50 -1.45 -9.55
N HIS A 40 6.61 -2.35 -9.15
CA HIS A 40 5.95 -3.30 -10.04
C HIS A 40 4.46 -3.37 -9.74
N GLN A 41 3.64 -3.10 -10.75
CA GLN A 41 2.19 -3.11 -10.60
C GLN A 41 1.65 -4.52 -10.31
N GLU A 42 2.19 -5.54 -10.95
CA GLU A 42 1.79 -6.94 -10.74
C GLU A 42 2.08 -7.38 -9.30
N THR A 43 3.27 -7.10 -8.80
CA THR A 43 3.66 -7.44 -7.41
C THR A 43 2.75 -6.73 -6.39
N ALA A 44 2.39 -5.47 -6.66
CA ALA A 44 1.45 -4.73 -5.81
C ALA A 44 0.04 -5.32 -5.88
N ALA A 45 -0.43 -5.67 -7.09
CA ALA A 45 -1.74 -6.29 -7.31
C ALA A 45 -1.85 -7.63 -6.58
N ASP A 46 -0.83 -8.49 -6.69
CA ASP A 46 -0.77 -9.78 -5.99
C ASP A 46 -0.82 -9.61 -4.47
N ALA A 47 -0.06 -8.65 -3.93
CA ALA A 47 -0.06 -8.38 -2.49
C ALA A 47 -1.41 -7.86 -2.00
N VAL A 48 -2.07 -7.00 -2.76
CA VAL A 48 -3.41 -6.48 -2.43
C VAL A 48 -4.45 -7.58 -2.56
N GLN A 49 -4.40 -8.39 -3.61
CA GLN A 49 -5.32 -9.51 -3.81
C GLN A 49 -5.19 -10.52 -2.66
N GLU A 50 -3.97 -10.92 -2.29
CA GLU A 50 -3.74 -11.80 -1.13
C GLU A 50 -4.31 -11.21 0.16
N ALA A 51 -4.19 -9.88 0.36
CA ALA A 51 -4.75 -9.21 1.52
C ALA A 51 -6.28 -9.27 1.54
N PHE A 52 -6.95 -9.11 0.40
CA PHE A 52 -8.41 -9.26 0.30
C PHE A 52 -8.86 -10.72 0.48
N VAL A 53 -8.10 -11.70 -0.03
CA VAL A 53 -8.38 -13.12 0.24
C VAL A 53 -8.30 -13.42 1.75
N LYS A 54 -7.28 -12.91 2.44
CA LYS A 54 -7.19 -13.03 3.90
C LYS A 54 -8.33 -12.31 4.62
N ALA A 55 -8.74 -11.15 4.12
CA ALA A 55 -9.90 -10.44 4.64
C ALA A 55 -11.18 -11.27 4.48
N HIS A 56 -11.38 -11.92 3.33
CA HIS A 56 -12.52 -12.78 3.08
C HIS A 56 -12.59 -13.95 4.08
N ILE A 57 -11.47 -14.63 4.30
CA ILE A 57 -11.37 -15.75 5.24
C ILE A 57 -11.73 -15.32 6.68
N HIS A 58 -11.35 -14.10 7.06
CA HIS A 58 -11.53 -13.58 8.42
C HIS A 58 -12.61 -12.50 8.53
N TRP A 59 -13.51 -12.39 7.52
CA TRP A 59 -14.43 -11.26 7.37
C TRP A 59 -15.30 -11.02 8.60
N ARG A 60 -15.87 -12.06 9.19
CA ARG A 60 -16.72 -11.97 10.40
C ARG A 60 -16.05 -11.24 11.57
N ARG A 61 -14.72 -11.23 11.62
CA ARG A 61 -13.95 -10.50 12.62
C ARG A 61 -13.58 -9.10 12.14
N ILE A 62 -13.18 -8.98 10.87
CA ILE A 62 -12.63 -7.75 10.29
C ILE A 62 -13.75 -6.72 10.06
N GLU A 63 -14.97 -7.14 9.72
CA GLU A 63 -16.12 -6.26 9.55
C GLU A 63 -16.45 -5.41 10.79
N ASN A 64 -16.03 -5.86 11.97
CA ASN A 64 -16.22 -5.16 13.24
C ASN A 64 -15.03 -4.27 13.64
N PHE A 65 -14.00 -4.14 12.80
CA PHE A 65 -12.89 -3.23 13.07
C PHE A 65 -13.29 -1.80 12.72
N ASP A 66 -12.74 -0.82 13.45
CA ASP A 66 -12.95 0.60 13.16
C ASP A 66 -12.38 0.99 11.76
N ASP A 67 -11.37 0.27 11.27
CA ASP A 67 -10.73 0.49 9.97
C ASP A 67 -10.38 -0.85 9.28
N PRO A 68 -11.37 -1.51 8.66
CA PRO A 68 -11.14 -2.73 7.90
C PRO A 68 -10.16 -2.53 6.73
N VAL A 69 -10.24 -1.40 6.04
CA VAL A 69 -9.34 -1.07 4.91
C VAL A 69 -7.91 -0.90 5.39
N GLY A 70 -7.70 -0.28 6.54
CA GLY A 70 -6.39 -0.17 7.17
C GLY A 70 -5.80 -1.52 7.56
N TRP A 71 -6.63 -2.48 7.96
CA TRP A 71 -6.17 -3.85 8.19
C TRP A 71 -5.71 -4.50 6.88
N ILE A 72 -6.51 -4.43 5.82
CA ILE A 72 -6.19 -4.96 4.48
C ILE A 72 -4.87 -4.32 3.98
N ARG A 73 -4.75 -3.00 4.07
CA ARG A 73 -3.54 -2.26 3.71
C ARG A 73 -2.31 -2.77 4.45
N ARG A 74 -2.39 -2.96 5.76
CA ARG A 74 -1.28 -3.51 6.57
C ARG A 74 -0.88 -4.91 6.13
N VAL A 75 -1.84 -5.77 5.81
CA VAL A 75 -1.55 -7.12 5.30
C VAL A 75 -0.79 -7.06 3.98
N ALA A 76 -1.24 -6.23 3.03
CA ALA A 76 -0.57 -6.05 1.75
C ALA A 76 0.86 -5.48 1.91
N ILE A 77 1.05 -4.46 2.76
CA ILE A 77 2.38 -3.91 3.07
C ILE A 77 3.32 -4.98 3.68
N ASN A 78 2.81 -5.78 4.60
CA ASN A 78 3.60 -6.85 5.21
C ASN A 78 4.00 -7.90 4.17
N ARG A 79 3.08 -8.27 3.26
CA ARG A 79 3.37 -9.20 2.15
C ARG A 79 4.52 -8.68 1.28
N LEU A 80 4.50 -7.39 0.90
CA LEU A 80 5.58 -6.76 0.14
C LEU A 80 6.90 -6.69 0.92
N ARG A 81 6.85 -6.50 2.25
CA ARG A 81 8.06 -6.53 3.09
C ARG A 81 8.69 -7.92 3.13
N ASP A 82 7.87 -8.95 3.25
CA ASP A 82 8.34 -10.34 3.29
C ASP A 82 8.91 -10.78 1.94
N GLU A 83 8.29 -10.38 0.84
CA GLU A 83 8.80 -10.61 -0.52
C GLU A 83 10.18 -9.95 -0.71
N HIS A 84 10.31 -8.68 -0.35
CA HIS A 84 11.59 -7.97 -0.41
C HIS A 84 12.68 -8.63 0.44
N ARG A 85 12.35 -9.07 1.66
CA ARG A 85 13.30 -9.82 2.51
C ARG A 85 13.69 -11.15 1.90
N ARG A 86 12.75 -11.84 1.25
CA ARG A 86 13.01 -13.12 0.58
C ARG A 86 13.97 -12.95 -0.60
N LEU A 87 13.72 -11.93 -1.43
CA LEU A 87 14.58 -11.59 -2.56
C LEU A 87 15.99 -11.19 -2.08
N GLY A 88 16.10 -10.33 -1.08
CA GLY A 88 17.39 -9.94 -0.51
C GLY A 88 18.20 -11.11 0.09
N ARG A 89 17.54 -12.12 0.67
CA ARG A 89 18.21 -13.35 1.13
C ARG A 89 18.68 -14.22 -0.02
N LYS A 90 17.85 -14.37 -1.08
CA LYS A 90 18.23 -15.09 -2.30
C LYS A 90 19.44 -14.44 -2.97
N GLN A 91 19.44 -13.13 -3.08
CA GLN A 91 20.51 -12.38 -3.70
C GLN A 91 21.82 -12.54 -2.94
N ARG A 92 21.83 -12.40 -1.62
CA ARG A 92 23.04 -12.66 -0.78
C ARG A 92 23.55 -14.09 -0.89
N ALA A 93 22.65 -15.07 -1.00
CA ALA A 93 23.05 -16.47 -1.21
C ALA A 93 23.69 -16.70 -2.58
N VAL A 94 23.22 -16.00 -3.62
CA VAL A 94 23.81 -16.02 -4.97
C VAL A 94 25.11 -15.23 -5.03
N GLU A 95 25.20 -14.08 -4.37
CA GLU A 95 26.41 -13.24 -4.27
C GLU A 95 27.55 -13.94 -3.54
N GLN A 96 27.25 -14.84 -2.59
CA GLN A 96 28.25 -15.72 -1.99
C GLN A 96 28.83 -16.74 -2.98
N LEU A 97 28.17 -16.98 -4.11
CA LEU A 97 28.62 -17.90 -5.16
C LEU A 97 29.17 -17.20 -6.39
N GLN A 98 28.91 -15.90 -6.57
CA GLN A 98 29.38 -15.10 -7.71
C GLN A 98 29.59 -13.65 -7.30
N ILE A 99 30.86 -13.21 -7.33
CA ILE A 99 31.24 -11.81 -7.17
C ILE A 99 30.91 -11.09 -8.47
N GLU A 100 29.72 -10.52 -8.59
CA GLU A 100 29.44 -9.46 -9.56
C GLU A 100 28.25 -8.61 -9.05
N GLU A 101 28.51 -7.30 -8.98
CA GLU A 101 27.56 -6.27 -8.59
C GLU A 101 26.34 -6.28 -9.52
N ARG A 102 25.16 -6.51 -8.96
CA ARG A 102 23.90 -6.16 -9.59
C ARG A 102 23.12 -5.26 -8.66
N GLN A 103 23.19 -3.96 -8.92
CA GLN A 103 22.17 -3.04 -8.43
C GLN A 103 20.82 -3.55 -8.93
N GLU A 104 19.87 -3.77 -8.00
CA GLU A 104 18.48 -4.01 -8.36
C GLU A 104 17.94 -2.76 -9.08
N THR A 105 18.03 -2.77 -10.39
CA THR A 105 17.28 -1.84 -11.22
C THR A 105 15.81 -2.26 -11.14
N VAL A 106 15.07 -1.59 -10.28
CA VAL A 106 13.62 -1.68 -10.27
C VAL A 106 13.13 -1.22 -11.64
N ASN A 107 12.63 -2.15 -12.45
CA ASN A 107 12.17 -1.86 -13.79
C ASN A 107 10.83 -1.13 -13.74
N TRP A 108 10.88 0.19 -13.81
CA TRP A 108 9.72 1.10 -13.81
C TRP A 108 9.10 1.20 -15.22
N SER A 109 8.93 0.07 -15.90
CA SER A 109 8.24 0.04 -17.19
C SER A 109 6.78 0.43 -17.02
N ASN A 110 6.41 1.65 -17.42
CA ASN A 110 5.10 2.32 -17.43
C ASN A 110 4.81 3.26 -16.25
N GLY A 111 5.78 4.00 -15.76
CA GLY A 111 5.55 5.06 -14.77
C GLY A 111 5.82 6.45 -15.35
N SER A 112 4.98 7.42 -15.00
CA SER A 112 5.27 8.84 -15.14
C SER A 112 6.63 9.17 -14.49
N ASP A 113 7.27 10.28 -14.87
CA ASP A 113 8.55 10.78 -14.30
C ASP A 113 8.57 10.74 -12.75
N VAL A 114 7.41 10.92 -12.11
CA VAL A 114 7.22 10.85 -10.66
C VAL A 114 7.58 9.48 -10.08
N THR A 115 7.32 8.39 -10.81
CA THR A 115 7.60 7.04 -10.35
C THR A 115 9.11 6.78 -10.31
N GLY A 116 9.85 7.25 -11.30
CA GLY A 116 11.31 7.20 -11.34
C GLY A 116 11.95 8.00 -10.22
N LEU A 117 11.46 9.22 -9.96
CA LEU A 117 11.92 10.06 -8.86
C LEU A 117 11.71 9.38 -7.49
N LEU A 118 10.56 8.74 -7.29
CA LEU A 118 10.28 8.01 -6.06
C LEU A 118 11.15 6.77 -5.89
N ALA A 119 11.64 6.17 -6.99
CA ALA A 119 12.52 5.01 -6.95
C ALA A 119 13.86 5.29 -6.24
N SER A 120 14.38 6.51 -6.37
CA SER A 120 15.63 6.94 -5.75
C SER A 120 15.55 7.07 -4.21
N LEU A 121 14.33 7.11 -3.65
CA LEU A 121 14.12 7.27 -2.23
C LEU A 121 14.30 5.97 -1.45
N PRO A 122 14.83 6.02 -0.22
CA PRO A 122 14.77 4.91 0.70
C PRO A 122 13.32 4.43 0.88
N ARG A 123 13.15 3.11 0.97
CA ARG A 123 11.84 2.45 0.99
C ARG A 123 10.85 3.04 1.99
N GLN A 124 11.30 3.40 3.21
CA GLN A 124 10.43 3.96 4.25
C GLN A 124 9.90 5.35 3.87
N GLN A 125 10.74 6.18 3.25
CA GLN A 125 10.34 7.50 2.78
C GLN A 125 9.37 7.40 1.61
N ARG A 126 9.64 6.51 0.66
CA ARG A 126 8.79 6.20 -0.48
C ARG A 126 7.41 5.70 -0.02
N LEU A 127 7.38 4.77 0.94
CA LEU A 127 6.15 4.23 1.50
C LEU A 127 5.33 5.31 2.21
N ALA A 128 5.97 6.15 3.02
CA ALA A 128 5.28 7.25 3.70
C ALA A 128 4.68 8.24 2.70
N LEU A 129 5.44 8.63 1.66
CA LEU A 129 4.96 9.54 0.62
C LEU A 129 3.82 8.93 -0.22
N ALA A 130 3.95 7.66 -0.63
CA ALA A 130 2.91 6.99 -1.41
C ALA A 130 1.59 6.91 -0.63
N LEU A 131 1.62 6.51 0.63
CA LEU A 131 0.43 6.43 1.47
C LEU A 131 -0.17 7.81 1.78
N PHE A 132 0.67 8.83 1.93
CA PHE A 132 0.20 10.19 2.20
C PHE A 132 -0.46 10.82 0.96
N TYR A 133 0.22 10.77 -0.20
CA TYR A 133 -0.23 11.49 -1.41
C TYR A 133 -1.16 10.68 -2.31
N VAL A 134 -0.97 9.37 -2.42
CA VAL A 134 -1.79 8.52 -3.29
C VAL A 134 -3.03 8.00 -2.56
N GLU A 135 -2.90 7.63 -1.30
CA GLU A 135 -4.04 7.17 -0.50
C GLU A 135 -4.72 8.27 0.32
N GLY A 136 -4.06 9.41 0.52
CA GLY A 136 -4.61 10.53 1.28
C GLY A 136 -4.66 10.28 2.79
N LEU A 137 -3.79 9.41 3.32
CA LEU A 137 -3.78 9.10 4.74
C LEU A 137 -3.24 10.26 5.58
N GLY A 138 -3.90 10.54 6.69
CA GLY A 138 -3.41 11.46 7.70
C GLY A 138 -2.20 10.91 8.47
N ILE A 139 -1.46 11.79 9.17
CA ILE A 139 -0.24 11.41 9.89
C ILE A 139 -0.52 10.33 10.95
N ALA A 140 -1.62 10.46 11.69
CA ALA A 140 -2.01 9.48 12.70
C ALA A 140 -2.34 8.10 12.09
N GLU A 141 -3.00 8.07 10.93
CA GLU A 141 -3.29 6.82 10.21
C GLU A 141 -2.01 6.18 9.66
N LEU A 142 -1.09 6.98 9.12
CA LEU A 142 0.23 6.53 8.69
C LEU A 142 1.01 5.91 9.85
N ALA A 143 1.04 6.57 11.00
CA ALA A 143 1.72 6.07 12.19
C ALA A 143 1.18 4.69 12.60
N ARG A 144 -0.15 4.54 12.65
CA ARG A 144 -0.81 3.24 12.93
C ARG A 144 -0.52 2.19 11.87
N THR A 145 -0.59 2.57 10.58
CA THR A 145 -0.36 1.67 9.45
C THR A 145 1.07 1.16 9.42
N LEU A 146 2.04 2.04 9.60
CA LEU A 146 3.47 1.72 9.53
C LEU A 146 4.04 1.19 10.86
N ARG A 147 3.29 1.33 11.95
CA ARG A 147 3.70 1.00 13.33
C ARG A 147 4.94 1.78 13.77
N ILE A 148 4.93 3.06 13.53
CA ILE A 148 5.96 4.02 13.96
C ILE A 148 5.29 5.23 14.61
N SER A 149 6.07 6.08 15.31
CA SER A 149 5.54 7.31 15.90
C SER A 149 5.14 8.34 14.83
N GLU A 150 4.22 9.24 15.16
CA GLU A 150 3.88 10.37 14.27
C GLU A 150 5.10 11.25 13.96
N GLY A 151 6.02 11.39 14.92
CA GLY A 151 7.28 12.08 14.72
C GLY A 151 8.14 11.42 13.63
N ALA A 152 8.21 10.09 13.63
CA ALA A 152 8.91 9.34 12.61
C ALA A 152 8.22 9.46 11.24
N VAL A 153 6.88 9.48 11.20
CA VAL A 153 6.13 9.75 9.96
C VAL A 153 6.49 11.12 9.39
N LYS A 154 6.41 12.17 10.22
CA LYS A 154 6.76 13.54 9.83
C LYS A 154 8.20 13.63 9.33
N PHE A 155 9.13 12.96 10.00
CA PHE A 155 10.52 12.86 9.57
C PHE A 155 10.67 12.20 8.19
N HIS A 156 10.05 11.05 7.95
CA HIS A 156 10.11 10.37 6.67
C HIS A 156 9.49 11.20 5.54
N LEU A 157 8.36 11.86 5.79
CA LEU A 157 7.72 12.75 4.82
C LEU A 157 8.60 13.96 4.49
N HIS A 158 9.22 14.58 5.49
CA HIS A 158 10.10 15.72 5.30
C HIS A 158 11.35 15.32 4.49
N GLN A 159 12.07 14.32 4.95
CA GLN A 159 13.28 13.82 4.29
C GLN A 159 13.01 13.37 2.86
N GLY A 160 11.88 12.69 2.62
CA GLY A 160 11.50 12.25 1.28
C GLY A 160 11.22 13.44 0.34
N ARG A 161 10.52 14.46 0.82
CA ARG A 161 10.26 15.70 0.04
C ARG A 161 11.56 16.45 -0.29
N ASP A 162 12.45 16.58 0.66
CA ASP A 162 13.71 17.29 0.45
C ASP A 162 14.59 16.59 -0.59
N ARG A 163 14.67 15.27 -0.53
CA ARG A 163 15.40 14.49 -1.55
C ARG A 163 14.79 14.64 -2.94
N LEU A 164 13.45 14.61 -3.06
CA LEU A 164 12.77 14.83 -4.35
C LEU A 164 13.03 16.23 -4.91
N ARG A 165 13.04 17.26 -4.05
CA ARG A 165 13.39 18.64 -4.48
C ARG A 165 14.82 18.75 -5.01
N LEU A 166 15.77 18.11 -4.33
CA LEU A 166 17.17 18.09 -4.75
C LEU A 166 17.38 17.35 -6.08
N SER A 167 16.72 16.20 -6.25
CA SER A 167 16.78 15.44 -7.51
C SER A 167 16.22 16.25 -8.68
N HIS A 168 15.07 16.89 -8.49
CA HIS A 168 14.44 17.72 -9.53
C HIS A 168 15.28 18.96 -9.88
N ALA A 169 15.90 19.59 -8.89
CA ALA A 169 16.80 20.74 -9.12
C ALA A 169 18.07 20.32 -9.88
N ALA A 170 18.61 19.14 -9.62
CA ALA A 170 19.78 18.60 -10.33
C ALA A 170 19.45 18.28 -11.80
N GLU A 171 18.28 17.74 -12.10
CA GLU A 171 17.82 17.47 -13.47
C GLU A 171 17.65 18.76 -14.27
N GLN A 172 17.09 19.81 -13.67
CA GLN A 172 16.93 21.11 -14.34
C GLN A 172 18.24 21.85 -14.57
N ALA A 173 19.27 21.59 -13.76
CA ALA A 173 20.60 22.20 -13.94
C ALA A 173 21.45 21.51 -15.04
N THR A 174 21.01 20.36 -15.56
CA THR A 174 21.74 19.56 -16.56
C THR A 174 21.16 19.75 -17.97
N LEU A 175 20.07 20.51 -18.12
CA LEU A 175 19.43 20.91 -19.39
C LEU A 175 19.88 22.31 -19.79
#